data_595c364d2baf61bc4dd3d0c7646c1e1e
#
_entry.id   595c364d2baf61bc4dd3d0c7646c1e1e
#
_cell.length_a   1.000
_cell.length_b   1.000
_cell.length_c   1.000
_cell.angle_alpha   90.00
_cell.angle_beta   90.00
_cell.angle_gamma   90.00
#
_symmetry.space_group_name_H-M   'P 1'
#
loop_
_entity.id
_entity.type
_entity.pdbx_description
1 polymer ?
#
loop_
_entity_poly.entity_id
_entity_poly.type
_entity_poly.pdbx_seq_one_letter_code
_entity_poly.pdbx_strand_id
1 'polypeptide(L)'
;GYMMIIYIAGLQSIPQEMYEAASIDGATPSQQLKNITIPMMASSITINVITTTIAAFKAYELPYLISKGLPGHSTLLITQRIFFFGFQAFDYGRGSALSVVLLLIIALISLVQLVVLRKREDIF
;
A
#
# COMPACT_ATOMS: atom_id res chain seq x y z
N GLY A 1 -10.72 -4.73 -5.90
CA GLY A 1 -11.68 -5.35 -4.98
C GLY A 1 -11.26 -5.26 -3.51
N TYR A 2 -10.14 -5.87 -3.12
CA TYR A 2 -9.72 -5.94 -1.71
C TYR A 2 -9.55 -4.56 -1.04
N MET A 3 -8.86 -3.63 -1.70
CA MET A 3 -8.64 -2.28 -1.16
C MET A 3 -9.95 -1.48 -1.02
N MET A 4 -10.91 -1.71 -1.91
CA MET A 4 -12.22 -1.07 -1.84
C MET A 4 -12.97 -1.47 -0.56
N ILE A 5 -12.90 -2.73 -0.15
CA ILE A 5 -13.54 -3.21 1.08
C ILE A 5 -13.00 -2.48 2.31
N ILE A 6 -11.70 -2.24 2.40
CA ILE A 6 -11.08 -1.51 3.51
C ILE A 6 -11.57 -0.06 3.55
N TYR A 7 -11.70 0.60 2.39
CA TYR A 7 -12.25 1.96 2.34
C TYR A 7 -13.74 2.00 2.69
N ILE A 8 -14.54 1.04 2.23
CA ILE A 8 -15.96 0.95 2.59
C ILE A 8 -16.12 0.74 4.09
N ALA A 9 -15.36 -0.17 4.68
CA ALA A 9 -15.38 -0.39 6.12
C ALA A 9 -14.96 0.87 6.90
N GLY A 10 -13.94 1.59 6.42
CA GLY A 10 -13.55 2.87 7.00
C GLY A 10 -14.65 3.93 6.93
N LEU A 11 -15.34 4.03 5.80
CA LEU A 11 -16.47 4.95 5.65
C LEU A 11 -17.64 4.60 6.59
N GLN A 12 -17.97 3.32 6.70
CA GLN A 12 -19.05 2.84 7.56
C GLN A 12 -18.76 3.00 9.07
N SER A 13 -17.49 3.13 9.44
CA SER A 13 -17.09 3.36 10.83
C SER A 13 -17.32 4.80 11.30
N ILE A 14 -17.59 5.73 10.37
CA ILE A 14 -17.84 7.14 10.72
C ILE A 14 -19.29 7.29 11.22
N PRO A 15 -19.50 7.77 12.46
CA PRO A 15 -20.84 7.97 13.00
C PRO A 15 -21.63 8.99 12.15
N GLN A 16 -22.87 8.65 11.82
CA GLN A 16 -23.74 9.53 11.03
C GLN A 16 -24.03 10.85 11.75
N GLU A 17 -24.05 10.84 13.07
CA GLU A 17 -24.23 12.01 13.91
C GLU A 17 -23.23 13.15 13.61
N MET A 18 -22.01 12.79 13.19
CA MET A 18 -20.99 13.77 12.79
C MET A 18 -21.42 14.57 11.55
N TYR A 19 -22.03 13.92 10.58
CA TYR A 19 -22.53 14.56 9.38
C TYR A 19 -23.80 15.38 9.65
N GLU A 20 -24.68 14.88 10.52
CA GLU A 20 -25.89 15.57 10.90
C GLU A 20 -25.56 16.87 11.68
N ALA A 21 -24.64 16.82 12.64
CA ALA A 21 -24.16 17.99 13.35
C ALA A 21 -23.54 19.02 12.41
N ALA A 22 -22.66 18.58 11.50
CA ALA A 22 -22.05 19.46 10.51
C ALA A 22 -23.08 20.09 9.56
N SER A 23 -24.15 19.37 9.24
CA SER A 23 -25.24 19.91 8.40
C SER A 23 -26.04 20.98 9.13
N ILE A 24 -26.25 20.81 10.42
CA ILE A 24 -26.90 21.83 11.28
C ILE A 24 -26.03 23.10 11.36
N ASP A 25 -24.71 22.94 11.43
CA ASP A 25 -23.75 24.04 11.41
C ASP A 25 -23.59 24.68 10.02
N GLY A 26 -24.32 24.20 8.99
CA GLY A 26 -24.31 24.76 7.64
C GLY A 26 -23.11 24.32 6.79
N ALA A 27 -22.42 23.26 7.17
CA ALA A 27 -21.29 22.74 6.38
C ALA A 27 -21.75 22.19 5.02
N THR A 28 -21.09 22.61 3.97
CA THR A 28 -21.31 22.07 2.62
C THR A 28 -20.77 20.62 2.51
N PRO A 29 -21.26 19.79 1.56
CA PRO A 29 -20.75 18.43 1.34
C PRO A 29 -19.22 18.37 1.14
N SER A 30 -18.66 19.37 0.48
CA SER A 30 -17.20 19.47 0.28
C SER A 30 -16.44 19.73 1.61
N GLN A 31 -17.02 20.53 2.50
CA GLN A 31 -16.46 20.77 3.84
C GLN A 31 -16.57 19.53 4.72
N GLN A 32 -17.69 18.82 4.67
CA GLN A 32 -17.87 17.53 5.36
C GLN A 32 -16.86 16.48 4.88
N LEU A 33 -16.65 16.37 3.57
CA LEU A 33 -15.65 15.48 3.00
C LEU A 33 -14.24 15.79 3.53
N LYS A 34 -13.85 17.06 3.50
CA LYS A 34 -12.48 17.48 3.86
C LYS A 34 -12.24 17.45 5.38
N ASN A 35 -13.22 17.81 6.19
CA ASN A 35 -13.04 18.03 7.62
C ASN A 35 -13.52 16.85 8.48
N ILE A 36 -14.35 15.95 7.95
CA ILE A 36 -14.88 14.78 8.67
C ILE A 36 -14.42 13.50 8.00
N THR A 37 -14.78 13.28 6.73
CA THR A 37 -14.58 11.99 6.07
C THR A 37 -13.10 11.65 5.92
N ILE A 38 -12.30 12.52 5.34
CA ILE A 38 -10.88 12.27 5.07
C ILE A 38 -10.09 12.07 6.37
N PRO A 39 -10.21 12.92 7.41
CA PRO A 39 -9.51 12.71 8.67
C PRO A 39 -9.90 11.39 9.36
N MET A 40 -11.20 11.08 9.42
CA MET A 40 -11.68 9.86 10.06
C MET A 40 -11.32 8.58 9.30
N MET A 41 -11.08 8.69 7.99
CA MET A 41 -10.58 7.58 7.17
C MET A 41 -9.04 7.43 7.18
N ALA A 42 -8.32 8.27 7.89
CA ALA A 42 -6.85 8.30 7.86
C ALA A 42 -6.23 6.92 8.13
N SER A 43 -6.77 6.18 9.11
CA SER A 43 -6.32 4.81 9.42
C SER A 43 -6.51 3.84 8.25
N SER A 44 -7.66 3.85 7.60
CA SER A 44 -7.94 3.01 6.42
C SER A 44 -7.04 3.37 5.24
N ILE A 45 -6.76 4.65 5.06
CA ILE A 45 -5.83 5.14 4.03
C ILE A 45 -4.42 4.64 4.32
N THR A 46 -3.95 4.74 5.56
CA THR A 46 -2.64 4.26 5.99
C THR A 46 -2.47 2.77 5.72
N ILE A 47 -3.44 1.95 6.12
CA ILE A 47 -3.42 0.50 5.88
C ILE A 47 -3.35 0.20 4.39
N ASN A 48 -4.19 0.85 3.58
CA ASN A 48 -4.21 0.62 2.13
C ASN A 48 -2.91 1.04 1.45
N VAL A 49 -2.33 2.18 1.80
CA VAL A 49 -1.07 2.66 1.22
C VAL A 49 0.07 1.68 1.54
N ILE A 50 0.21 1.25 2.79
CA ILE A 50 1.27 0.32 3.20
C ILE A 50 1.07 -1.04 2.52
N THR A 51 -0.13 -1.58 2.54
CA THR A 51 -0.43 -2.89 1.92
C THR A 51 -0.19 -2.87 0.42
N THR A 52 -0.60 -1.81 -0.27
CA THR A 52 -0.37 -1.65 -1.72
C THR A 52 1.12 -1.54 -2.03
N THR A 53 1.90 -0.82 -1.23
CA THR A 53 3.35 -0.72 -1.39
C THR A 53 4.01 -2.08 -1.26
N ILE A 54 3.69 -2.84 -0.21
CA ILE A 54 4.21 -4.19 -0.01
C ILE A 54 3.84 -5.10 -1.19
N ALA A 55 2.59 -5.07 -1.64
CA ALA A 55 2.11 -5.85 -2.77
C ALA A 55 2.84 -5.50 -4.08
N ALA A 56 3.10 -4.21 -4.32
CA ALA A 56 3.83 -3.74 -5.50
C ALA A 56 5.28 -4.27 -5.55
N PHE A 57 5.99 -4.24 -4.43
CA PHE A 57 7.36 -4.77 -4.35
C PHE A 57 7.42 -6.30 -4.43
N LYS A 58 6.37 -6.99 -4.02
CA LYS A 58 6.24 -8.45 -4.11
C LYS A 58 5.68 -8.94 -5.45
N ALA A 59 5.32 -8.04 -6.35
CA ALA A 59 4.74 -8.40 -7.64
C ALA A 59 5.70 -9.30 -8.44
N TYR A 60 5.21 -10.45 -8.90
CA TYR A 60 5.97 -11.43 -9.68
C TYR A 60 5.16 -11.99 -10.85
N GLU A 61 3.95 -12.48 -10.57
CA GLU A 61 3.17 -13.30 -11.52
C GLU A 61 2.82 -12.54 -12.81
N LEU A 62 2.15 -11.40 -12.69
CA LEU A 62 1.69 -10.64 -13.84
C LEU A 62 2.84 -10.10 -14.71
N PRO A 63 3.87 -9.45 -14.16
CA PRO A 63 5.03 -9.02 -14.96
C PRO A 63 5.76 -10.19 -15.63
N TYR A 64 5.87 -11.33 -14.95
CA TYR A 64 6.50 -12.51 -15.52
C TYR A 64 5.70 -13.11 -16.68
N LEU A 65 4.37 -13.22 -16.54
CA LEU A 65 3.49 -13.75 -17.58
C LEU A 65 3.44 -12.85 -18.82
N ILE A 66 3.49 -11.54 -18.63
CA ILE A 66 3.37 -10.58 -19.73
C ILE A 66 4.69 -10.47 -20.52
N SER A 67 5.81 -10.29 -19.86
CA SER A 67 7.04 -9.90 -20.51
C SER A 67 8.22 -10.85 -20.31
N LYS A 68 8.21 -11.68 -19.28
CA LYS A 68 9.34 -12.57 -18.90
C LYS A 68 10.69 -11.82 -18.83
N GLY A 69 10.67 -10.50 -18.57
CA GLY A 69 11.84 -9.64 -18.56
C GLY A 69 12.22 -9.02 -19.91
N LEU A 70 11.47 -9.31 -21.00
CA LEU A 70 11.72 -8.78 -22.33
C LEU A 70 11.14 -7.37 -22.55
N PRO A 71 11.72 -6.55 -23.46
CA PRO A 71 12.95 -6.80 -24.22
C PRO A 71 14.21 -6.58 -23.37
N GLY A 72 15.21 -7.42 -23.56
CA GLY A 72 16.60 -7.27 -23.04
C GLY A 72 16.69 -7.27 -21.53
N HIS A 73 15.99 -7.35 -20.62
CA HIS A 73 15.99 -7.19 -19.14
C HIS A 73 15.36 -5.88 -18.65
N SER A 74 14.80 -5.05 -19.54
CA SER A 74 14.23 -3.75 -19.17
C SER A 74 12.99 -3.83 -18.24
N THR A 75 12.26 -4.95 -18.27
CA THR A 75 11.07 -5.19 -17.44
C THR A 75 11.33 -6.16 -16.28
N LEU A 76 12.59 -6.41 -15.95
CA LEU A 76 12.98 -7.42 -14.98
C LEU A 76 12.87 -6.88 -13.56
N LEU A 77 12.03 -7.51 -12.75
CA LEU A 77 11.86 -7.17 -11.36
C LEU A 77 12.80 -7.97 -10.45
N ILE A 78 13.08 -7.42 -9.26
CA ILE A 78 13.92 -8.10 -8.26
C ILE A 78 13.35 -9.47 -7.85
N THR A 79 12.03 -9.60 -7.75
CA THR A 79 11.33 -10.86 -7.46
C THR A 79 11.57 -11.92 -8.54
N GLN A 80 11.64 -11.52 -9.79
CA GLN A 80 11.97 -12.43 -10.90
C GLN A 80 13.43 -12.92 -10.82
N ARG A 81 14.35 -12.08 -10.38
CA ARG A 81 15.76 -12.48 -10.14
C ARG A 81 15.89 -13.42 -8.95
N ILE A 82 15.14 -13.19 -7.89
CA ILE A 82 15.09 -14.10 -6.74
C ILE A 82 14.60 -15.49 -7.18
N PHE A 83 13.55 -15.52 -7.98
CA PHE A 83 13.01 -16.78 -8.51
C PHE A 83 14.01 -17.50 -9.42
N PHE A 84 14.64 -16.75 -10.31
CA PHE A 84 15.66 -17.29 -11.23
C PHE A 84 16.82 -17.94 -10.46
N PHE A 85 17.43 -17.24 -9.51
CA PHE A 85 18.55 -17.77 -8.74
C PHE A 85 18.13 -18.92 -7.82
N GLY A 86 16.97 -18.81 -7.17
CA GLY A 86 16.52 -19.84 -6.23
C GLY A 86 16.04 -21.13 -6.89
N PHE A 87 15.34 -21.05 -8.04
CA PHE A 87 14.66 -22.21 -8.61
C PHE A 87 15.17 -22.64 -9.98
N GLN A 88 15.77 -21.77 -10.76
CA GLN A 88 16.29 -22.11 -12.10
C GLN A 88 17.79 -22.32 -12.11
N ALA A 89 18.54 -21.44 -11.48
CA ALA A 89 19.99 -21.52 -11.39
C ALA A 89 20.51 -22.35 -10.20
N PHE A 90 19.62 -22.70 -9.27
CA PHE A 90 19.96 -23.41 -8.01
C PHE A 90 21.06 -22.71 -7.19
N ASP A 91 21.21 -21.40 -7.36
CA ASP A 91 22.13 -20.57 -6.62
C ASP A 91 21.39 -19.95 -5.41
N TYR A 92 21.18 -20.78 -4.42
CA TYR A 92 20.42 -20.39 -3.19
C TYR A 92 21.08 -19.24 -2.44
N GLY A 93 22.40 -19.12 -2.50
CA GLY A 93 23.13 -18.03 -1.85
C GLY A 93 22.75 -16.66 -2.41
N ARG A 94 22.75 -16.50 -3.74
CA ARG A 94 22.33 -15.26 -4.41
C ARG A 94 20.82 -15.02 -4.26
N GLY A 95 20.02 -16.06 -4.39
CA GLY A 95 18.57 -15.97 -4.20
C GLY A 95 18.20 -15.47 -2.80
N SER A 96 18.83 -16.05 -1.77
CA SER A 96 18.62 -15.67 -0.37
C SER A 96 19.10 -14.23 -0.10
N ALA A 97 20.28 -13.86 -0.59
CA ALA A 97 20.81 -12.51 -0.44
C ALA A 97 19.87 -11.44 -1.03
N LEU A 98 19.37 -11.66 -2.25
CA LEU A 98 18.40 -10.76 -2.87
C LEU A 98 17.08 -10.68 -2.11
N SER A 99 16.62 -11.81 -1.54
CA SER A 99 15.41 -11.85 -0.72
C SER A 99 15.55 -11.02 0.55
N VAL A 100 16.70 -11.10 1.23
CA VAL A 100 17.00 -10.29 2.42
C VAL A 100 17.07 -8.81 2.06
N VAL A 101 17.73 -8.46 0.95
CA VAL A 101 17.79 -7.06 0.48
C VAL A 101 16.41 -6.52 0.19
N LEU A 102 15.57 -7.29 -0.51
CA LEU A 102 14.19 -6.90 -0.80
C LEU A 102 13.38 -6.70 0.48
N LEU A 103 13.51 -7.60 1.45
CA LEU A 103 12.85 -7.49 2.75
C LEU A 103 13.26 -6.20 3.47
N LEU A 104 14.55 -5.89 3.51
CA LEU A 104 15.04 -4.67 4.16
C LEU A 104 14.52 -3.40 3.47
N ILE A 105 14.48 -3.39 2.13
CA ILE A 105 13.94 -2.26 1.36
C ILE A 105 12.46 -2.06 1.68
N ILE A 106 11.66 -3.13 1.63
CA ILE A 106 10.22 -3.07 1.93
C ILE A 106 10.00 -2.61 3.38
N ALA A 107 10.74 -3.17 4.34
CA ALA A 107 10.62 -2.80 5.74
C ALA A 107 10.96 -1.33 5.97
N LEU A 108 12.03 -0.82 5.36
CA LEU A 108 12.43 0.58 5.48
C LEU A 108 11.37 1.52 4.90
N ILE A 109 10.89 1.24 3.70
CA ILE A 109 9.86 2.06 3.05
C ILE A 109 8.56 2.03 3.86
N SER A 110 8.14 0.85 4.32
CA SER A 110 6.91 0.70 5.13
C SER A 110 7.03 1.42 6.48
N LEU A 111 8.18 1.40 7.13
CA LEU A 111 8.42 2.16 8.36
C LEU A 111 8.35 3.66 8.12
N VAL A 112 8.99 4.15 7.06
CA VAL A 112 8.91 5.58 6.70
C VAL A 112 7.48 6.00 6.42
N GLN A 113 6.75 5.21 5.63
CA GLN A 113 5.33 5.47 5.34
C GLN A 113 4.49 5.48 6.62
N LEU A 114 4.70 4.50 7.52
CA LEU A 114 3.97 4.42 8.78
C LEU A 114 4.20 5.66 9.65
N VAL A 115 5.45 6.08 9.80
CA VAL A 115 5.81 7.27 10.59
C VAL A 115 5.19 8.54 9.99
N VAL A 116 5.30 8.71 8.67
CA VAL A 116 4.77 9.90 7.98
C VAL A 116 3.24 9.95 8.03
N LEU A 117 2.57 8.84 7.77
CA LEU A 117 1.11 8.77 7.74
C LEU A 117 0.51 8.87 9.15
N ARG A 118 1.11 8.22 10.14
CA ARG A 118 0.68 8.32 11.54
C ARG A 118 0.79 9.73 12.08
N LYS A 119 1.85 10.44 11.74
CA LYS A 119 1.99 11.85 12.11
C LYS A 119 0.88 12.73 11.52
N ARG A 120 0.30 12.34 10.39
CA ARG A 120 -0.88 13.01 9.82
C ARG A 120 -2.18 12.64 10.54
N GLU A 121 -2.31 11.40 11.01
CA GLU A 121 -3.46 10.98 11.84
C GLU A 121 -3.53 11.77 13.16
N ASP A 122 -2.39 12.02 13.79
CA ASP A 122 -2.30 12.77 15.06
C ASP A 122 -2.59 14.28 14.88
N ILE A 123 -2.53 14.82 13.66
CA ILE A 123 -2.82 16.22 13.36
C ILE A 123 -4.33 16.46 13.15
N PHE A 124 -5.07 15.43 12.82
CA PHE A 124 -6.51 15.43 12.66
C PHE A 124 -7.21 14.92 13.92
#